data_10f9557f78930145c5264611ef3ec054
#
_entry.id   10f9557f78930145c5264611ef3ec054
#
_cell.length_a   1.000
_cell.length_b   1.000
_cell.length_c   1.000
_cell.angle_alpha   90.00
_cell.angle_beta   90.00
_cell.angle_gamma   90.00
#
_symmetry.space_group_name_H-M   'P 1'
#
loop_
_entity.id
_entity.type
_entity.pdbx_description
1 polymer ?
#
loop_
_entity_poly.entity_id
_entity_poly.type
_entity_poly.pdbx_seq_one_letter_code
_entity_poly.pdbx_strand_id
1 'polypeptide(L)'
;IMQNIDLFDYIEFENNPIGEIELNTDNKDLSLNEDNLIIKAANHIKEISNNKKLGANIFLKKNIPIGAGLAGGSSNAAATLIGLNKLWNLKLEYESILSLSAKLGSDVPFFINGGSQFCFGRGEILEKYNSKFEYGVILLKNPNISISTSDTYKKYSQKFSTQFDIESENIHKVRNNLRLTGFKDINLPGQMISIKNDLQLIVAKENNSVKQALNLLSNLQNCFSFSMSGSGPTCFALFKDMKEAREAFNENYKLFKKKGFDVWVCKLINTGITFI
;
A
#
# COMPACT_ATOMS: atom_id res chain seq x y z
N ILE A 1 -2.84 1.31 10.43
CA ILE A 1 -1.52 0.68 10.37
C ILE A 1 -1.20 0.36 8.92
N MET A 2 -0.03 0.79 8.46
CA MET A 2 0.51 0.42 7.15
C MET A 2 1.79 -0.39 7.31
N GLN A 3 1.96 -1.38 6.43
CA GLN A 3 3.07 -2.32 6.48
C GLN A 3 3.54 -2.66 5.06
N ASN A 4 4.85 -2.56 4.80
CA ASN A 4 5.42 -3.00 3.54
C ASN A 4 5.50 -4.53 3.45
N ILE A 5 5.34 -5.02 2.22
CA ILE A 5 5.56 -6.41 1.82
C ILE A 5 6.57 -6.46 0.68
N ASP A 6 7.16 -7.63 0.42
CA ASP A 6 8.17 -7.83 -0.63
C ASP A 6 7.57 -8.04 -2.04
N LEU A 7 6.48 -7.36 -2.35
CA LEU A 7 5.93 -7.24 -3.69
C LEU A 7 6.32 -5.86 -4.26
N PHE A 8 7.21 -5.82 -5.23
CA PHE A 8 7.84 -4.59 -5.72
C PHE A 8 7.52 -4.30 -7.18
N ASP A 9 7.33 -3.00 -7.48
CA ASP A 9 7.58 -2.44 -8.81
C ASP A 9 9.04 -2.03 -8.92
N TYR A 10 9.55 -1.94 -10.14
CA TYR A 10 10.89 -1.41 -10.44
C TYR A 10 10.77 -0.17 -11.28
N ILE A 11 11.53 0.87 -10.94
CA ILE A 11 11.55 2.13 -11.69
C ILE A 11 12.99 2.46 -12.04
N GLU A 12 13.23 2.67 -13.31
CA GLU A 12 14.50 3.14 -13.86
C GLU A 12 14.38 4.61 -14.22
N PHE A 13 15.43 5.36 -13.97
CA PHE A 13 15.50 6.80 -14.26
C PHE A 13 16.76 7.12 -15.03
N GLU A 14 16.59 7.81 -16.15
CA GLU A 14 17.67 8.34 -16.97
C GLU A 14 17.47 9.83 -17.22
N ASN A 15 18.58 10.60 -17.34
CA ASN A 15 18.47 12.02 -17.70
C ASN A 15 17.92 12.18 -19.13
N ASN A 16 16.92 13.05 -19.28
CA ASN A 16 16.43 13.47 -20.58
C ASN A 16 17.03 14.86 -20.92
N PRO A 17 17.95 14.94 -21.93
CA PRO A 17 18.69 16.16 -22.19
C PRO A 17 17.86 17.31 -22.78
N ILE A 18 16.65 17.02 -23.28
CA ILE A 18 15.73 18.05 -23.80
C ILE A 18 14.85 18.65 -22.72
N GLY A 19 14.96 18.14 -21.48
CA GLY A 19 14.25 18.70 -20.34
C GLY A 19 12.81 18.21 -20.20
N GLU A 20 12.41 17.13 -20.86
CA GLU A 20 11.06 16.57 -20.78
C GLU A 20 10.97 15.43 -19.76
N ILE A 21 9.77 15.18 -19.27
CA ILE A 21 9.44 14.02 -18.42
C ILE A 21 8.68 13.03 -19.30
N GLU A 22 9.29 11.88 -19.54
CA GLU A 22 8.69 10.79 -20.29
C GLU A 22 8.52 9.57 -19.41
N LEU A 23 7.31 8.99 -19.39
CA LEU A 23 7.01 7.76 -18.66
C LEU A 23 6.69 6.64 -19.66
N ASN A 24 7.39 5.53 -19.51
CA ASN A 24 7.15 4.29 -20.24
C ASN A 24 6.91 3.14 -19.24
N THR A 25 6.19 2.10 -19.67
CA THR A 25 5.91 0.92 -18.83
C THR A 25 5.69 -0.34 -19.68
N ASP A 26 5.92 -1.51 -19.06
CA ASP A 26 5.55 -2.81 -19.62
C ASP A 26 4.06 -3.15 -19.46
N ASN A 27 3.30 -2.35 -18.71
CA ASN A 27 1.89 -2.59 -18.43
C ASN A 27 0.96 -1.70 -19.29
N LYS A 28 0.21 -2.34 -20.18
CA LYS A 28 -0.67 -1.65 -21.15
C LYS A 28 -1.90 -1.00 -20.49
N ASP A 29 -2.29 -1.44 -19.31
CA ASP A 29 -3.49 -0.94 -18.61
C ASP A 29 -3.18 0.28 -17.73
N LEU A 30 -1.91 0.64 -17.58
CA LEU A 30 -1.51 1.81 -16.80
C LEU A 30 -1.66 3.08 -17.64
N SER A 31 -2.42 4.06 -17.13
CA SER A 31 -2.46 5.39 -17.73
C SER A 31 -1.10 6.08 -17.61
N LEU A 32 -0.60 6.63 -18.72
CA LEU A 32 0.64 7.41 -18.82
C LEU A 32 0.37 8.92 -18.87
N ASN A 33 -0.87 9.34 -18.63
CA ASN A 33 -1.29 10.74 -18.68
C ASN A 33 -0.83 11.52 -17.43
N GLU A 34 -1.07 12.82 -17.44
CA GLU A 34 -0.77 13.74 -16.34
C GLU A 34 -1.39 13.35 -14.99
N ASP A 35 -2.43 12.51 -14.98
CA ASP A 35 -3.03 11.97 -13.77
C ASP A 35 -2.18 10.90 -13.08
N ASN A 36 -1.20 10.33 -13.77
CA ASN A 36 -0.29 9.35 -13.20
C ASN A 36 0.57 9.98 -12.09
N LEU A 37 0.62 9.32 -10.93
CA LEU A 37 1.34 9.84 -9.77
C LEU A 37 2.86 9.94 -9.98
N ILE A 38 3.45 9.13 -10.88
CA ILE A 38 4.86 9.26 -11.27
C ILE A 38 5.08 10.59 -12.00
N ILE A 39 4.22 10.91 -12.96
CA ILE A 39 4.30 12.18 -13.71
C ILE A 39 4.10 13.38 -12.78
N LYS A 40 3.09 13.32 -11.90
CA LYS A 40 2.85 14.37 -10.90
C LYS A 40 4.06 14.55 -9.98
N ALA A 41 4.64 13.46 -9.47
CA ALA A 41 5.83 13.50 -8.62
C ALA A 41 7.04 14.11 -9.34
N ALA A 42 7.28 13.71 -10.60
CA ALA A 42 8.37 14.23 -11.40
C ALA A 42 8.20 15.73 -11.69
N ASN A 43 7.00 16.18 -12.02
CA ASN A 43 6.73 17.59 -12.24
C ASN A 43 6.88 18.41 -10.95
N HIS A 44 6.36 17.96 -9.82
CA HIS A 44 6.47 18.67 -8.54
C HIS A 44 7.94 18.84 -8.10
N ILE A 45 8.76 17.80 -8.22
CA ILE A 45 10.18 17.92 -7.83
C ILE A 45 10.97 18.80 -8.82
N LYS A 46 10.61 18.77 -10.11
CA LYS A 46 11.18 19.64 -11.13
C LYS A 46 10.84 21.12 -10.86
N GLU A 47 9.59 21.44 -10.51
CA GLU A 47 9.16 22.79 -10.16
C GLU A 47 9.97 23.36 -8.99
N ILE A 48 10.16 22.56 -7.92
CA ILE A 48 10.94 23.01 -6.75
C ILE A 48 12.41 23.24 -7.07
N SER A 49 12.97 22.49 -8.01
CA SER A 49 14.35 22.68 -8.44
C SER A 49 14.60 24.04 -9.11
N ASN A 50 13.55 24.75 -9.55
CA ASN A 50 13.61 25.95 -10.39
C ASN A 50 14.45 25.80 -11.67
N ASN A 51 14.74 24.57 -12.08
CA ASN A 51 15.54 24.28 -13.28
C ASN A 51 14.70 23.61 -14.36
N LYS A 52 14.21 24.40 -15.31
CA LYS A 52 13.39 23.91 -16.42
C LYS A 52 14.12 22.96 -17.37
N LYS A 53 15.46 22.90 -17.32
CA LYS A 53 16.28 22.03 -18.18
C LYS A 53 16.33 20.59 -17.65
N LEU A 54 15.90 20.35 -16.42
CA LEU A 54 15.85 19.00 -15.88
C LEU A 54 14.77 18.19 -16.58
N GLY A 55 15.12 17.01 -17.04
CA GLY A 55 14.23 16.06 -17.66
C GLY A 55 14.59 14.63 -17.26
N ALA A 56 13.66 13.72 -17.39
CA ALA A 56 13.88 12.31 -17.09
C ALA A 56 13.08 11.39 -18.01
N ASN A 57 13.74 10.35 -18.51
CA ASN A 57 13.08 9.18 -19.05
C ASN A 57 12.89 8.19 -17.90
N ILE A 58 11.65 7.83 -17.64
CA ILE A 58 11.24 6.98 -16.54
C ILE A 58 10.66 5.70 -17.13
N PHE A 59 11.18 4.54 -16.72
CA PHE A 59 10.60 3.26 -17.09
C PHE A 59 10.10 2.53 -15.84
N LEU A 60 8.80 2.18 -15.85
CA LEU A 60 8.15 1.43 -14.77
C LEU A 60 7.89 -0.01 -15.19
N LYS A 61 8.50 -0.97 -14.50
CA LYS A 61 8.11 -2.37 -14.53
C LYS A 61 7.08 -2.65 -13.44
N LYS A 62 5.82 -2.91 -13.85
CA LYS A 62 4.68 -2.99 -12.95
C LYS A 62 4.36 -4.41 -12.53
N ASN A 63 4.66 -4.75 -11.27
CA ASN A 63 4.34 -6.04 -10.66
C ASN A 63 3.19 -5.96 -9.65
N ILE A 64 3.06 -4.82 -8.95
CA ILE A 64 1.96 -4.59 -8.01
C ILE A 64 0.68 -4.37 -8.82
N PRO A 65 -0.39 -5.15 -8.60
CA PRO A 65 -1.60 -5.04 -9.41
C PRO A 65 -2.27 -3.66 -9.26
N ILE A 66 -2.77 -3.14 -10.37
CA ILE A 66 -3.43 -1.83 -10.43
C ILE A 66 -4.80 -1.91 -9.73
N GLY A 67 -5.18 -0.84 -9.01
CA GLY A 67 -6.48 -0.75 -8.34
C GLY A 67 -6.72 -1.84 -7.30
N ALA A 68 -5.66 -2.30 -6.65
CA ALA A 68 -5.67 -3.46 -5.77
C ALA A 68 -5.85 -3.16 -4.27
N GLY A 69 -5.85 -1.89 -3.86
CA GLY A 69 -5.79 -1.54 -2.43
C GLY A 69 -4.43 -1.82 -1.77
N LEU A 70 -3.37 -1.92 -2.59
CA LEU A 70 -1.98 -2.15 -2.17
C LEU A 70 -1.10 -0.89 -2.29
N ALA A 71 -1.69 0.25 -2.54
CA ALA A 71 -1.04 1.56 -2.66
C ALA A 71 0.16 1.61 -3.64
N GLY A 72 0.16 0.76 -4.70
CA GLY A 72 1.26 0.67 -5.67
C GLY A 72 1.56 1.99 -6.39
N GLY A 73 0.54 2.79 -6.74
CA GLY A 73 0.72 4.12 -7.32
C GLY A 73 1.41 5.08 -6.35
N SER A 74 1.04 5.04 -5.06
CA SER A 74 1.66 5.88 -4.03
C SER A 74 3.12 5.48 -3.78
N SER A 75 3.43 4.18 -3.80
CA SER A 75 4.81 3.72 -3.69
C SER A 75 5.67 4.17 -4.88
N ASN A 76 5.10 4.14 -6.09
CA ASN A 76 5.78 4.61 -7.29
C ASN A 76 6.04 6.13 -7.26
N ALA A 77 5.08 6.93 -6.78
CA ALA A 77 5.27 8.36 -6.59
C ALA A 77 6.39 8.68 -5.59
N ALA A 78 6.42 7.99 -4.45
CA ALA A 78 7.48 8.15 -3.46
C ALA A 78 8.85 7.77 -4.04
N ALA A 79 8.92 6.64 -4.78
CA ALA A 79 10.15 6.21 -5.45
C ALA A 79 10.61 7.24 -6.50
N THR A 80 9.68 7.89 -7.20
CA THR A 80 9.98 8.93 -8.17
C THR A 80 10.58 10.17 -7.49
N LEU A 81 10.02 10.63 -6.38
CA LEU A 81 10.59 11.76 -5.63
C LEU A 81 12.02 11.47 -5.18
N ILE A 82 12.27 10.30 -4.60
CA ILE A 82 13.60 9.90 -4.12
C ILE A 82 14.56 9.67 -5.29
N GLY A 83 14.11 8.97 -6.34
CA GLY A 83 14.92 8.67 -7.52
C GLY A 83 15.38 9.93 -8.26
N LEU A 84 14.47 10.87 -8.51
CA LEU A 84 14.80 12.12 -9.20
C LEU A 84 15.59 13.09 -8.32
N ASN A 85 15.36 13.12 -7.02
CA ASN A 85 16.22 13.86 -6.09
C ASN A 85 17.69 13.41 -6.20
N LYS A 86 17.90 12.09 -6.33
CA LYS A 86 19.23 11.51 -6.52
C LYS A 86 19.77 11.76 -7.93
N LEU A 87 18.99 11.47 -8.97
CA LEU A 87 19.38 11.61 -10.38
C LEU A 87 19.84 13.04 -10.68
N TRP A 88 19.07 14.02 -10.24
CA TRP A 88 19.33 15.44 -10.50
C TRP A 88 20.23 16.10 -9.45
N ASN A 89 20.71 15.34 -8.46
CA ASN A 89 21.56 15.80 -7.35
C ASN A 89 21.02 17.05 -6.65
N LEU A 90 19.69 17.09 -6.39
CA LEU A 90 19.02 18.26 -5.82
C LEU A 90 19.32 18.42 -4.33
N LYS A 91 19.70 17.36 -3.64
CA LYS A 91 20.03 17.35 -2.20
C LYS A 91 18.87 17.87 -1.33
N LEU A 92 17.63 17.61 -1.75
CA LEU A 92 16.46 17.98 -0.94
C LEU A 92 16.49 17.22 0.38
N GLU A 93 16.29 17.97 1.46
CA GLU A 93 16.18 17.42 2.79
C GLU A 93 14.95 16.51 2.94
N TYR A 94 15.01 15.57 3.87
CA TYR A 94 13.97 14.60 4.14
C TYR A 94 12.58 15.25 4.32
N GLU A 95 12.51 16.31 5.12
CA GLU A 95 11.25 17.03 5.41
C GLU A 95 10.64 17.65 4.15
N SER A 96 11.47 18.13 3.21
CA SER A 96 11.02 18.66 1.92
C SER A 96 10.39 17.56 1.07
N ILE A 97 11.03 16.38 1.00
CA ILE A 97 10.51 15.22 0.26
C ILE A 97 9.21 14.73 0.91
N LEU A 98 9.15 14.68 2.22
CA LEU A 98 7.95 14.28 2.96
C LEU A 98 6.78 15.25 2.69
N SER A 99 7.04 16.55 2.72
CA SER A 99 6.04 17.58 2.38
C SER A 99 5.53 17.46 0.95
N LEU A 100 6.42 17.19 -0.03
CA LEU A 100 6.04 16.93 -1.42
C LEU A 100 5.18 15.69 -1.54
N SER A 101 5.58 14.62 -0.87
CA SER A 101 4.85 13.34 -0.91
C SER A 101 3.42 13.48 -0.40
N ALA A 102 3.19 14.26 0.66
CA ALA A 102 1.86 14.52 1.21
C ALA A 102 0.93 15.28 0.26
N LYS A 103 1.47 16.09 -0.66
CA LYS A 103 0.69 16.79 -1.70
C LYS A 103 0.22 15.84 -2.81
N LEU A 104 0.95 14.74 -3.04
CA LEU A 104 0.62 13.74 -4.07
C LEU A 104 -0.48 12.77 -3.62
N GLY A 105 -0.54 12.48 -2.33
CA GLY A 105 -1.56 11.59 -1.76
C GLY A 105 -1.26 11.17 -0.34
N SER A 106 -2.31 10.80 0.39
CA SER A 106 -2.22 10.46 1.82
C SER A 106 -1.30 9.26 2.13
N ASP A 107 -1.20 8.31 1.20
CA ASP A 107 -0.39 7.10 1.38
C ASP A 107 1.07 7.28 0.92
N VAL A 108 1.38 8.34 0.15
CA VAL A 108 2.73 8.54 -0.42
C VAL A 108 3.80 8.74 0.66
N PRO A 109 3.55 9.53 1.72
CA PRO A 109 4.53 9.73 2.80
C PRO A 109 4.98 8.45 3.48
N PHE A 110 4.07 7.47 3.62
CA PHE A 110 4.39 6.18 4.21
C PHE A 110 5.57 5.49 3.50
N PHE A 111 5.61 5.55 2.17
CA PHE A 111 6.63 4.86 1.37
C PHE A 111 8.00 5.55 1.40
N ILE A 112 8.08 6.82 1.82
CA ILE A 112 9.37 7.50 2.02
C ILE A 112 10.19 6.79 3.09
N ASN A 113 9.55 6.38 4.19
CA ASN A 113 10.18 5.63 5.27
C ASN A 113 10.04 4.11 5.11
N GLY A 114 8.89 3.67 4.66
CA GLY A 114 8.54 2.25 4.58
C GLY A 114 8.49 1.54 5.94
N GLY A 115 8.50 0.22 5.87
CA GLY A 115 8.44 -0.64 7.06
C GLY A 115 7.04 -0.75 7.66
N SER A 116 6.97 -0.71 8.99
CA SER A 116 5.73 -0.72 9.77
C SER A 116 5.48 0.65 10.37
N GLN A 117 4.30 1.23 10.17
CA GLN A 117 3.98 2.55 10.70
C GLN A 117 2.52 2.64 11.16
N PHE A 118 2.31 3.37 12.25
CA PHE A 118 1.01 3.93 12.57
C PHE A 118 0.79 5.18 11.72
N CYS A 119 -0.35 5.27 11.07
CA CYS A 119 -0.73 6.38 10.21
C CYS A 119 -1.96 7.06 10.78
N PHE A 120 -1.85 8.35 11.07
CA PHE A 120 -2.91 9.17 11.64
C PHE A 120 -3.28 10.31 10.70
N GLY A 121 -4.30 11.12 11.08
CA GLY A 121 -4.83 12.12 10.19
C GLY A 121 -5.56 11.46 9.02
N ARG A 122 -5.25 11.85 7.80
CA ARG A 122 -5.71 11.17 6.57
C ARG A 122 -4.77 10.05 6.13
N GLY A 123 -3.66 9.80 6.90
CA GLY A 123 -2.59 8.84 6.60
C GLY A 123 -1.19 9.47 6.57
N GLU A 124 -1.10 10.81 6.61
CA GLU A 124 0.13 11.58 6.46
C GLU A 124 0.92 11.78 7.76
N ILE A 125 0.30 11.60 8.93
CA ILE A 125 0.98 11.68 10.21
C ILE A 125 1.51 10.31 10.58
N LEU A 126 2.81 10.14 10.48
CA LEU A 126 3.47 8.84 10.53
C LEU A 126 4.24 8.64 11.84
N GLU A 127 4.05 7.50 12.47
CA GLU A 127 4.82 7.07 13.63
C GLU A 127 5.41 5.69 13.34
N LYS A 128 6.73 5.62 13.24
CA LYS A 128 7.43 4.37 12.94
C LYS A 128 7.24 3.36 14.07
N TYR A 129 6.91 2.14 13.69
CA TYR A 129 6.86 1.00 14.57
C TYR A 129 7.99 0.02 14.20
N ASN A 130 8.89 -0.22 15.16
CA ASN A 130 9.98 -1.17 14.94
C ASN A 130 9.47 -2.60 15.17
N SER A 131 8.85 -3.18 14.15
CA SER A 131 8.46 -4.59 14.19
C SER A 131 9.67 -5.48 13.88
N LYS A 132 9.76 -6.62 14.59
CA LYS A 132 10.69 -7.70 14.25
C LYS A 132 9.99 -8.85 13.53
N PHE A 133 8.80 -8.57 12.96
CA PHE A 133 7.96 -9.59 12.37
C PHE A 133 8.44 -9.97 10.98
N GLU A 134 8.67 -11.26 10.77
CA GLU A 134 8.97 -11.86 9.48
C GLU A 134 7.79 -12.73 8.99
N TYR A 135 6.57 -12.21 9.16
CA TYR A 135 5.36 -12.95 8.81
C TYR A 135 5.27 -13.22 7.33
N GLY A 136 4.79 -14.44 7.00
CA GLY A 136 4.36 -14.79 5.67
C GLY A 136 2.97 -14.20 5.39
N VAL A 137 2.74 -13.85 4.13
CA VAL A 137 1.50 -13.22 3.65
C VAL A 137 1.02 -13.93 2.40
N ILE A 138 -0.26 -14.32 2.35
CA ILE A 138 -0.92 -14.69 1.10
C ILE A 138 -1.85 -13.54 0.72
N LEU A 139 -1.75 -13.08 -0.54
CA LEU A 139 -2.66 -12.11 -1.12
C LEU A 139 -3.57 -12.79 -2.13
N LEU A 140 -4.86 -12.47 -2.11
CA LEU A 140 -5.83 -12.86 -3.13
C LEU A 140 -6.47 -11.61 -3.74
N LYS A 141 -6.46 -11.52 -5.07
CA LYS A 141 -7.18 -10.49 -5.83
C LYS A 141 -7.86 -11.11 -7.04
N ASN A 142 -9.12 -10.82 -7.25
CA ASN A 142 -9.75 -11.09 -8.53
C ASN A 142 -9.26 -10.05 -9.55
N PRO A 143 -8.59 -10.44 -10.67
CA PRO A 143 -8.03 -9.49 -11.63
C PRO A 143 -9.08 -8.60 -12.28
N ASN A 144 -10.32 -9.09 -12.42
CA ASN A 144 -11.41 -8.38 -13.07
C ASN A 144 -12.14 -7.39 -12.16
N ILE A 145 -11.73 -7.28 -10.87
CA ILE A 145 -12.39 -6.40 -9.91
C ILE A 145 -11.45 -5.25 -9.56
N SER A 146 -12.00 -4.05 -9.66
CA SER A 146 -11.40 -2.80 -9.17
C SER A 146 -12.41 -2.09 -8.28
N ILE A 147 -11.95 -1.46 -7.22
CA ILE A 147 -12.79 -0.73 -6.26
C ILE A 147 -12.29 0.70 -6.16
N SER A 148 -13.20 1.65 -6.34
CA SER A 148 -12.91 3.06 -6.16
C SER A 148 -12.74 3.36 -4.66
N THR A 149 -11.56 3.82 -4.28
CA THR A 149 -11.27 4.24 -2.89
C THR A 149 -12.18 5.40 -2.48
N SER A 150 -12.36 6.40 -3.34
CA SER A 150 -13.21 7.56 -3.07
C SER A 150 -14.67 7.18 -2.84
N ASP A 151 -15.22 6.28 -3.67
CA ASP A 151 -16.60 5.82 -3.51
C ASP A 151 -16.80 5.00 -2.24
N THR A 152 -15.80 4.19 -1.89
CA THR A 152 -15.82 3.40 -0.65
C THR A 152 -15.85 4.29 0.57
N TYR A 153 -14.98 5.31 0.64
CA TYR A 153 -15.00 6.30 1.72
C TYR A 153 -16.30 7.11 1.77
N LYS A 154 -16.83 7.52 0.61
CA LYS A 154 -18.11 8.22 0.53
C LYS A 154 -19.26 7.39 1.11
N LYS A 155 -19.36 6.12 0.73
CA LYS A 155 -20.36 5.19 1.27
C LYS A 155 -20.19 4.96 2.77
N TYR A 156 -18.95 4.82 3.23
CA TYR A 156 -18.64 4.68 4.65
C TYR A 156 -19.08 5.92 5.43
N SER A 157 -18.71 7.11 4.97
CA SER A 157 -19.10 8.39 5.58
C SER A 157 -20.62 8.55 5.64
N GLN A 158 -21.35 8.24 4.56
CA GLN A 158 -22.81 8.31 4.54
C GLN A 158 -23.46 7.36 5.55
N LYS A 159 -22.92 6.17 5.71
CA LYS A 159 -23.47 5.13 6.59
C LYS A 159 -23.22 5.40 8.07
N PHE A 160 -22.10 6.01 8.39
CA PHE A 160 -21.62 6.20 9.76
C PHE A 160 -21.48 7.68 10.16
N SER A 161 -22.11 8.60 9.42
CA SER A 161 -22.01 10.06 9.62
C SER A 161 -22.28 10.50 11.07
N THR A 162 -23.21 9.85 11.75
CA THR A 162 -23.57 10.16 13.16
C THR A 162 -22.54 9.65 14.18
N GLN A 163 -21.54 8.88 13.77
CA GLN A 163 -20.52 8.33 14.67
C GLN A 163 -19.20 9.11 14.62
N PHE A 164 -19.12 10.15 13.80
CA PHE A 164 -17.89 10.95 13.58
C PHE A 164 -17.73 12.15 14.52
N ASP A 165 -18.64 12.41 15.45
CA ASP A 165 -18.44 13.36 16.53
C ASP A 165 -17.40 12.83 17.54
N ILE A 166 -16.17 12.72 17.05
CA ILE A 166 -15.04 12.33 17.89
C ILE A 166 -14.48 13.62 18.50
N GLU A 167 -14.78 13.86 19.76
CA GLU A 167 -14.11 14.88 20.55
C GLU A 167 -12.59 14.67 20.52
N SER A 168 -11.83 15.74 20.50
CA SER A 168 -10.37 15.71 20.41
C SER A 168 -9.71 14.81 21.48
N GLU A 169 -10.29 14.71 22.68
CA GLU A 169 -9.85 13.77 23.73
C GLU A 169 -9.95 12.29 23.35
N ASN A 170 -10.95 11.92 22.56
CA ASN A 170 -11.11 10.53 22.09
C ASN A 170 -10.05 10.17 21.07
N ILE A 171 -9.60 11.11 20.24
CA ILE A 171 -8.52 10.88 19.27
C ILE A 171 -7.22 10.52 19.99
N HIS A 172 -6.87 11.25 21.06
CA HIS A 172 -5.68 10.94 21.86
C HIS A 172 -5.75 9.58 22.54
N LYS A 173 -6.93 9.19 23.08
CA LYS A 173 -7.14 7.88 23.68
C LYS A 173 -7.01 6.74 22.66
N VAL A 174 -7.62 6.89 21.47
CA VAL A 174 -7.52 5.92 20.37
C VAL A 174 -6.07 5.78 19.92
N ARG A 175 -5.36 6.90 19.73
CA ARG A 175 -3.94 6.90 19.35
C ARG A 175 -3.06 6.19 20.38
N ASN A 176 -3.26 6.45 21.67
CA ASN A 176 -2.52 5.79 22.74
C ASN A 176 -2.87 4.29 22.83
N ASN A 177 -4.13 3.91 22.67
CA ASN A 177 -4.53 2.51 22.64
C ASN A 177 -3.89 1.78 21.44
N LEU A 178 -3.88 2.36 20.24
CA LEU A 178 -3.21 1.77 19.08
C LEU A 178 -1.71 1.56 19.32
N ARG A 179 -1.03 2.51 19.97
CA ARG A 179 0.38 2.36 20.36
C ARG A 179 0.60 1.23 21.36
N LEU A 180 -0.34 1.02 22.28
CA LEU A 180 -0.24 0.03 23.34
C LEU A 180 -0.66 -1.38 22.90
N THR A 181 -1.66 -1.48 22.01
CA THR A 181 -2.30 -2.75 21.65
C THR A 181 -2.09 -3.15 20.21
N GLY A 182 -1.85 -2.18 19.30
CA GLY A 182 -1.90 -2.38 17.85
C GLY A 182 -1.01 -3.50 17.27
N PHE A 183 0.03 -3.91 18.01
CA PHE A 183 0.89 -5.02 17.62
C PHE A 183 1.15 -6.03 18.77
N LYS A 184 0.69 -5.78 19.99
CA LYS A 184 0.97 -6.67 21.13
C LYS A 184 0.25 -8.01 21.00
N ASP A 185 -0.95 -7.97 20.47
CA ASP A 185 -1.78 -9.19 20.34
C ASP A 185 -1.29 -10.10 19.19
N ILE A 186 -0.46 -9.57 18.28
CA ILE A 186 0.11 -10.33 17.16
C ILE A 186 1.19 -11.33 17.63
N ASN A 187 1.67 -11.21 18.87
CA ASN A 187 2.74 -12.05 19.40
C ASN A 187 2.25 -13.32 20.14
N LEU A 188 0.94 -13.61 20.16
CA LEU A 188 0.41 -14.77 20.85
C LEU A 188 0.30 -15.97 19.89
N PRO A 189 1.15 -16.99 20.00
CA PRO A 189 1.08 -18.17 19.16
C PRO A 189 -0.27 -18.89 19.32
N GLY A 190 -0.92 -19.19 18.20
CA GLY A 190 -2.14 -20.01 18.19
C GLY A 190 -3.46 -19.26 18.43
N GLN A 191 -3.44 -17.94 18.58
CA GLN A 191 -4.68 -17.14 18.64
C GLN A 191 -4.97 -16.47 17.30
N MET A 192 -6.22 -16.60 16.83
CA MET A 192 -6.72 -15.82 15.68
C MET A 192 -6.85 -14.36 16.10
N ILE A 193 -6.14 -13.47 15.41
CA ILE A 193 -6.16 -12.03 15.66
C ILE A 193 -7.10 -11.36 14.67
N SER A 194 -8.06 -10.62 15.19
CA SER A 194 -8.97 -9.85 14.35
C SER A 194 -8.34 -8.52 13.94
N ILE A 195 -8.01 -8.40 12.65
CA ILE A 195 -7.63 -7.11 12.05
C ILE A 195 -8.91 -6.40 11.63
N LYS A 196 -9.17 -5.26 12.25
CA LYS A 196 -10.34 -4.44 11.92
C LYS A 196 -10.03 -3.57 10.71
N ASN A 197 -10.85 -3.67 9.66
CA ASN A 197 -10.89 -2.77 8.54
C ASN A 197 -12.33 -2.28 8.35
N ASP A 198 -12.56 -1.02 8.69
CA ASP A 198 -13.92 -0.45 8.65
C ASP A 198 -14.49 -0.40 7.23
N LEU A 199 -13.66 -0.21 6.21
CA LEU A 199 -14.08 -0.21 4.80
C LEU A 199 -14.51 -1.61 4.33
N GLN A 200 -13.96 -2.68 4.92
CA GLN A 200 -14.33 -4.05 4.62
C GLN A 200 -15.82 -4.32 4.86
N LEU A 201 -16.43 -3.68 5.87
CA LEU A 201 -17.86 -3.81 6.18
C LEU A 201 -18.76 -3.35 5.03
N ILE A 202 -18.30 -2.37 4.26
CA ILE A 202 -19.01 -1.87 3.09
C ILE A 202 -18.73 -2.76 1.88
N VAL A 203 -17.44 -2.95 1.60
CA VAL A 203 -16.99 -3.62 0.37
C VAL A 203 -17.39 -5.10 0.34
N ALA A 204 -17.21 -5.84 1.43
CA ALA A 204 -17.56 -7.26 1.48
C ALA A 204 -19.08 -7.49 1.39
N LYS A 205 -19.90 -6.50 1.74
CA LYS A 205 -21.36 -6.58 1.58
C LYS A 205 -21.78 -6.44 0.11
N GLU A 206 -21.11 -5.59 -0.64
CA GLU A 206 -21.46 -5.22 -2.01
C GLU A 206 -20.68 -6.02 -3.06
N ASN A 207 -19.55 -6.61 -2.69
CA ASN A 207 -18.65 -7.29 -3.60
C ASN A 207 -18.47 -8.76 -3.24
N ASN A 208 -19.11 -9.63 -4.00
CA ASN A 208 -19.05 -11.08 -3.78
C ASN A 208 -17.64 -11.66 -3.91
N SER A 209 -16.77 -11.07 -4.75
CA SER A 209 -15.39 -11.53 -4.89
C SER A 209 -14.58 -11.30 -3.62
N VAL A 210 -14.73 -10.12 -3.00
CA VAL A 210 -14.09 -9.82 -1.71
C VAL A 210 -14.61 -10.74 -0.60
N LYS A 211 -15.93 -10.94 -0.54
CA LYS A 211 -16.54 -11.89 0.41
C LYS A 211 -16.00 -13.31 0.22
N GLN A 212 -15.86 -13.75 -1.03
CA GLN A 212 -15.31 -15.07 -1.35
C GLN A 212 -13.83 -15.18 -0.98
N ALA A 213 -13.03 -14.15 -1.27
CA ALA A 213 -11.62 -14.12 -0.89
C ALA A 213 -11.44 -14.24 0.63
N LEU A 214 -12.18 -13.44 1.42
CA LEU A 214 -12.16 -13.51 2.88
C LEU A 214 -12.54 -14.91 3.39
N ASN A 215 -13.58 -15.52 2.81
CA ASN A 215 -14.00 -16.88 3.19
C ASN A 215 -12.93 -17.95 2.84
N LEU A 216 -12.25 -17.82 1.69
CA LEU A 216 -11.17 -18.73 1.33
C LEU A 216 -9.98 -18.58 2.29
N LEU A 217 -9.60 -17.34 2.62
CA LEU A 217 -8.48 -17.07 3.52
C LEU A 217 -8.74 -17.51 4.96
N SER A 218 -9.99 -17.37 5.45
CA SER A 218 -10.36 -17.79 6.80
C SER A 218 -10.29 -19.32 7.03
N ASN A 219 -10.29 -20.10 5.96
CA ASN A 219 -10.22 -21.57 6.03
C ASN A 219 -8.79 -22.10 5.81
N LEU A 220 -7.79 -21.23 5.67
CA LEU A 220 -6.41 -21.68 5.51
C LEU A 220 -5.83 -22.18 6.84
N GLN A 221 -5.19 -23.32 6.80
CA GLN A 221 -4.50 -23.88 7.96
C GLN A 221 -3.36 -22.94 8.40
N ASN A 222 -3.16 -22.76 9.68
CA ASN A 222 -2.15 -21.90 10.30
C ASN A 222 -2.30 -20.39 10.01
N CYS A 223 -3.36 -19.97 9.31
CA CYS A 223 -3.68 -18.56 9.20
C CYS A 223 -4.08 -18.00 10.56
N PHE A 224 -3.33 -17.04 11.10
CA PHE A 224 -3.68 -16.42 12.38
C PHE A 224 -4.42 -15.09 12.25
N SER A 225 -4.46 -14.52 11.06
CA SER A 225 -5.23 -13.29 10.79
C SER A 225 -5.49 -13.12 9.30
N PHE A 226 -6.62 -12.53 8.94
CA PHE A 226 -6.96 -12.20 7.56
C PHE A 226 -7.84 -10.95 7.53
N SER A 227 -7.73 -10.17 6.45
CA SER A 227 -8.54 -8.97 6.24
C SER A 227 -8.46 -8.51 4.77
N MET A 228 -9.24 -7.51 4.43
CA MET A 228 -9.11 -6.76 3.20
C MET A 228 -8.03 -5.67 3.36
N SER A 229 -7.21 -5.47 2.36
CA SER A 229 -6.18 -4.42 2.33
C SER A 229 -6.76 -3.08 1.89
N GLY A 230 -6.65 -2.05 2.72
CA GLY A 230 -7.12 -0.70 2.42
C GLY A 230 -8.60 -0.68 2.01
N SER A 231 -8.91 -0.07 0.87
CA SER A 231 -10.24 -0.05 0.26
C SER A 231 -10.56 -1.30 -0.58
N GLY A 232 -9.65 -2.26 -0.64
CA GLY A 232 -9.78 -3.48 -1.43
C GLY A 232 -9.43 -3.29 -2.92
N PRO A 233 -9.70 -4.29 -3.77
CA PRO A 233 -10.34 -5.58 -3.51
C PRO A 233 -9.40 -6.67 -2.98
N THR A 234 -8.10 -6.44 -2.86
CA THR A 234 -7.16 -7.45 -2.35
C THR A 234 -7.48 -7.81 -0.92
N CYS A 235 -7.53 -9.11 -0.64
CA CYS A 235 -7.59 -9.65 0.71
C CYS A 235 -6.28 -10.36 1.03
N PHE A 236 -5.89 -10.38 2.31
CA PHE A 236 -4.66 -11.01 2.76
C PHE A 236 -4.89 -11.94 3.93
N ALA A 237 -4.01 -12.93 4.07
CA ALA A 237 -3.89 -13.78 5.26
C ALA A 237 -2.46 -13.72 5.78
N LEU A 238 -2.30 -13.72 7.10
CA LEU A 238 -1.02 -13.69 7.79
C LEU A 238 -0.69 -15.05 8.38
N PHE A 239 0.58 -15.43 8.27
CA PHE A 239 1.17 -16.66 8.77
C PHE A 239 2.40 -16.34 9.62
N LYS A 240 2.71 -17.21 10.56
CA LYS A 240 3.85 -17.06 11.46
C LYS A 240 5.17 -16.81 10.70
N ASP A 241 5.34 -17.47 9.57
CA ASP A 241 6.51 -17.35 8.72
C ASP A 241 6.21 -17.68 7.26
N MET A 242 7.21 -17.53 6.40
CA MET A 242 7.11 -17.82 4.97
C MET A 242 6.92 -19.31 4.67
N LYS A 243 7.33 -20.20 5.57
CA LYS A 243 7.17 -21.65 5.38
C LYS A 243 5.69 -22.00 5.45
N GLU A 244 5.01 -21.60 6.51
CA GLU A 244 3.58 -21.83 6.67
C GLU A 244 2.75 -21.19 5.54
N ALA A 245 3.10 -19.96 5.12
CA ALA A 245 2.43 -19.30 4.01
C ALA A 245 2.60 -20.08 2.69
N ARG A 246 3.79 -20.61 2.40
CA ARG A 246 4.04 -21.42 1.21
C ARG A 246 3.34 -22.77 1.24
N GLU A 247 3.29 -23.43 2.38
CA GLU A 247 2.54 -24.67 2.58
C GLU A 247 1.05 -24.43 2.27
N ALA A 248 0.44 -23.46 2.91
CA ALA A 248 -0.96 -23.09 2.68
C ALA A 248 -1.23 -22.69 1.22
N PHE A 249 -0.31 -21.96 0.59
CA PHE A 249 -0.40 -21.62 -0.84
C PHE A 249 -0.39 -22.86 -1.72
N ASN A 250 0.57 -23.77 -1.53
CA ASN A 250 0.73 -24.98 -2.38
C ASN A 250 -0.52 -25.87 -2.30
N GLU A 251 -1.07 -26.04 -1.11
CA GLU A 251 -2.28 -26.84 -0.89
C GLU A 251 -3.52 -26.22 -1.57
N ASN A 252 -3.62 -24.90 -1.61
CA ASN A 252 -4.82 -24.20 -2.05
C ASN A 252 -4.71 -23.51 -3.41
N TYR A 253 -3.55 -23.49 -4.06
CA TYR A 253 -3.32 -22.78 -5.32
C TYR A 253 -4.33 -23.10 -6.41
N LYS A 254 -4.59 -24.41 -6.63
CA LYS A 254 -5.56 -24.86 -7.64
C LYS A 254 -6.97 -24.33 -7.33
N LEU A 255 -7.35 -24.30 -6.05
CA LEU A 255 -8.64 -23.79 -5.61
C LEU A 255 -8.74 -22.28 -5.87
N PHE A 256 -7.71 -21.51 -5.52
CA PHE A 256 -7.68 -20.07 -5.76
C PHE A 256 -7.81 -19.73 -7.25
N LYS A 257 -7.03 -20.40 -8.10
CA LYS A 257 -7.11 -20.21 -9.56
C LYS A 257 -8.47 -20.62 -10.13
N LYS A 258 -9.05 -21.76 -9.69
CA LYS A 258 -10.40 -22.19 -10.08
C LYS A 258 -11.49 -21.19 -9.69
N LYS A 259 -11.28 -20.45 -8.58
CA LYS A 259 -12.20 -19.39 -8.11
C LYS A 259 -11.93 -18.02 -8.76
N GLY A 260 -10.99 -17.93 -9.70
CA GLY A 260 -10.69 -16.73 -10.47
C GLY A 260 -9.82 -15.71 -9.75
N PHE A 261 -9.02 -16.15 -8.76
CA PHE A 261 -8.10 -15.27 -8.04
C PHE A 261 -6.67 -15.38 -8.57
N ASP A 262 -6.03 -14.22 -8.70
CA ASP A 262 -4.59 -14.14 -8.68
C ASP A 262 -4.13 -14.19 -7.24
N VAL A 263 -2.95 -14.81 -7.04
CA VAL A 263 -2.43 -15.07 -5.71
C VAL A 263 -0.93 -14.79 -5.66
N TRP A 264 -0.49 -14.15 -4.59
CA TRP A 264 0.92 -13.87 -4.30
C TRP A 264 1.25 -14.37 -2.91
N VAL A 265 2.47 -14.87 -2.75
CA VAL A 265 3.05 -15.20 -1.45
C VAL A 265 4.17 -14.21 -1.19
N CYS A 266 4.03 -13.46 -0.13
CA CYS A 266 4.92 -12.35 0.24
C CYS A 266 5.35 -12.50 1.69
N LYS A 267 6.30 -11.67 2.11
CA LYS A 267 6.64 -11.48 3.52
C LYS A 267 6.54 -10.01 3.91
N LEU A 268 6.34 -9.75 5.19
CA LEU A 268 6.47 -8.41 5.73
C LEU A 268 7.94 -7.99 5.69
N ILE A 269 8.19 -6.72 5.35
CA ILE A 269 9.54 -6.14 5.31
C ILE A 269 9.60 -4.82 6.08
N ASN A 270 10.77 -4.52 6.64
CA ASN A 270 11.01 -3.32 7.44
C ASN A 270 11.70 -2.20 6.65
N THR A 271 11.82 -2.38 5.34
CA THR A 271 12.42 -1.40 4.42
C THR A 271 11.37 -0.83 3.48
N GLY A 272 11.58 0.39 3.03
CA GLY A 272 10.82 1.04 1.97
C GLY A 272 11.51 0.91 0.61
N ILE A 273 11.74 2.06 -0.02
CA ILE A 273 12.41 2.17 -1.32
C ILE A 273 13.88 1.78 -1.20
N THR A 274 14.36 0.95 -2.10
CA THR A 274 15.76 0.52 -2.19
C THR A 274 16.32 0.80 -3.58
N PHE A 275 17.59 1.15 -3.64
CA PHE A 275 18.33 1.27 -4.91
C PHE A 275 19.02 -0.05 -5.23
N ILE A 276 19.06 -0.41 -6.48
CA ILE A 276 19.73 -1.61 -7.02
C ILE A 276 20.73 -1.20 -8.10
#